data_8c7fc8c822916dc5ad3daa8fb3906ef2
#
_entry.id   8c7fc8c822916dc5ad3daa8fb3906ef2
#
_cell.length_a   1.000
_cell.length_b   1.000
_cell.length_c   1.000
_cell.angle_alpha   90.00
_cell.angle_beta   90.00
_cell.angle_gamma   90.00
#
_symmetry.space_group_name_H-M   'P 1'
#
loop_
_entity.id
_entity.type
_entity.pdbx_description
1 polymer ?
#
loop_
_entity_poly.entity_id
_entity_poly.type
_entity_poly.pdbx_seq_one_letter_code
_entity_poly.pdbx_strand_id
1 'polypeptide(L)'
;GFPISGEFLRTDNPEIVAKHQGKVYGKASVGAPPMSVLHLDTRVVDGQASLLFGPYAGWTPKFLKNGSWFDLFASIRWHNLGTMIGAGLKNLDLVWYLVTELLATRKKRHEALQQFAPKAEMKDWYLITAGQRVQIMKKGPDGKAVIQFGTEVVSGADGTIAGLLGA
;
A
#
# COMPACT_ATOMS: atom_id res chain seq x y z
N GLY A 1 -10.25 -6.22 -9.84
CA GLY A 1 -9.43 -5.25 -9.10
C GLY A 1 -7.98 -5.67 -8.94
N PHE A 2 -7.12 -4.74 -8.60
CA PHE A 2 -5.69 -5.02 -8.37
C PHE A 2 -5.38 -4.84 -6.87
N PRO A 3 -5.03 -5.90 -6.14
CA PRO A 3 -4.76 -5.81 -4.71
C PRO A 3 -3.40 -5.15 -4.47
N ILE A 4 -3.37 -4.19 -3.54
CA ILE A 4 -2.16 -3.50 -3.10
C ILE A 4 -2.13 -3.53 -1.57
N SER A 5 -0.96 -3.80 -1.00
CA SER A 5 -0.74 -3.70 0.44
C SER A 5 0.27 -2.62 0.79
N GLY A 6 0.15 -2.08 1.99
CA GLY A 6 1.15 -1.22 2.59
C GLY A 6 1.87 -1.97 3.71
N GLU A 7 3.19 -1.95 3.68
CA GLU A 7 4.02 -2.55 4.72
C GLU A 7 4.77 -1.46 5.48
N PHE A 8 4.99 -1.68 6.77
CA PHE A 8 5.75 -0.77 7.62
C PHE A 8 6.78 -1.54 8.45
N LEU A 9 7.91 -0.93 8.67
CA LEU A 9 8.77 -1.31 9.79
C LEU A 9 8.15 -0.74 11.06
N ARG A 10 8.00 -1.58 12.08
CA ARG A 10 7.40 -1.21 13.37
C ARG A 10 8.35 -1.56 14.50
N THR A 11 8.39 -0.68 15.51
CA THR A 11 8.97 -0.97 16.81
C THR A 11 7.98 -0.63 17.92
N ASP A 12 7.92 -1.50 18.91
CA ASP A 12 7.18 -1.31 20.17
C ASP A 12 8.12 -1.09 21.36
N ASN A 13 9.44 -0.95 21.09
CA ASN A 13 10.40 -0.69 22.16
C ASN A 13 10.13 0.69 22.78
N PRO A 14 9.72 0.74 24.08
CA PRO A 14 9.29 1.98 24.71
C PRO A 14 10.40 3.03 24.77
N GLU A 15 11.66 2.63 24.87
CA GLU A 15 12.80 3.57 24.89
C GLU A 15 13.00 4.25 23.53
N ILE A 16 12.67 3.55 22.43
CA ILE A 16 12.76 4.11 21.09
C ILE A 16 11.53 4.98 20.83
N VAL A 17 10.33 4.49 21.15
CA VAL A 17 9.07 5.21 20.95
C VAL A 17 9.05 6.53 21.72
N ALA A 18 9.54 6.54 22.97
CA ALA A 18 9.58 7.75 23.80
C ALA A 18 10.47 8.87 23.22
N LYS A 19 11.43 8.54 22.38
CA LYS A 19 12.36 9.51 21.77
C LYS A 19 11.78 10.20 20.52
N HIS A 20 10.65 9.72 20.01
CA HIS A 20 10.02 10.28 18.82
C HIS A 20 8.53 10.46 19.06
N GLN A 21 8.10 11.71 19.13
CA GLN A 21 6.69 12.06 19.29
C GLN A 21 6.28 12.95 18.11
N GLY A 22 5.49 12.38 17.20
CA GLY A 22 5.01 13.12 16.05
C GLY A 22 5.14 12.34 14.75
N LYS A 23 5.11 13.08 13.65
CA LYS A 23 5.15 12.53 12.29
C LYS A 23 6.12 13.33 11.42
N VAL A 24 7.08 12.64 10.83
CA VAL A 24 8.09 13.20 9.95
C VAL A 24 7.97 12.56 8.58
N TYR A 25 7.74 13.38 7.56
CA TYR A 25 7.66 12.93 6.16
C TYR A 25 9.00 13.09 5.45
N GLY A 26 9.33 12.12 4.62
CA GLY A 26 10.37 12.26 3.63
C GLY A 26 9.96 13.17 2.47
N LYS A 27 10.92 13.59 1.67
CA LYS A 27 10.66 14.31 0.43
C LYS A 27 10.24 13.33 -0.65
N ALA A 28 9.10 13.58 -1.30
CA ALA A 28 8.68 12.81 -2.45
C ALA A 28 9.68 13.01 -3.61
N SER A 29 10.06 11.93 -4.28
CA SER A 29 10.77 12.02 -5.55
C SER A 29 9.83 12.58 -6.62
N VAL A 30 10.35 13.36 -7.56
CA VAL A 30 9.57 13.89 -8.68
C VAL A 30 9.01 12.72 -9.50
N GLY A 31 7.68 12.70 -9.70
CA GLY A 31 7.00 11.64 -10.45
C GLY A 31 6.72 10.36 -9.65
N ALA A 32 7.10 10.29 -8.38
CA ALA A 32 6.82 9.14 -7.53
C ALA A 32 5.32 9.02 -7.20
N PRO A 33 4.77 7.80 -7.11
CA PRO A 33 3.40 7.59 -6.68
C PRO A 33 3.13 8.20 -5.29
N PRO A 34 1.93 8.73 -5.01
CA PRO A 34 1.61 9.36 -3.71
C PRO A 34 1.89 8.49 -2.49
N MET A 35 1.81 7.16 -2.66
CA MET A 35 2.06 6.19 -1.58
C MET A 35 3.54 5.85 -1.38
N SER A 36 4.46 6.45 -2.12
CA SER A 36 5.91 6.19 -1.99
C SER A 36 6.61 7.15 -1.01
N VAL A 37 5.87 8.09 -0.41
CA VAL A 37 6.45 9.03 0.56
C VAL A 37 6.63 8.35 1.91
N LEU A 38 7.86 7.93 2.17
CA LEU A 38 8.21 7.34 3.46
C LEU A 38 8.04 8.37 4.58
N HIS A 39 7.52 7.93 5.70
CA HIS A 39 7.39 8.74 6.90
C HIS A 39 7.62 7.91 8.16
N LEU A 40 8.10 8.58 9.20
CA LEU A 40 8.22 8.04 10.54
C LEU A 40 7.07 8.62 11.38
N ASP A 41 6.27 7.75 11.98
CA ASP A 41 5.00 8.12 12.61
C ASP A 41 4.80 7.37 13.94
N THR A 42 4.55 8.11 15.01
CA THR A 42 4.14 7.53 16.29
C THR A 42 2.64 7.33 16.28
N ARG A 43 2.19 6.10 16.52
CA ARG A 43 0.77 5.74 16.63
C ARG A 43 0.46 5.11 17.96
N VAL A 44 -0.70 5.47 18.50
CA VAL A 44 -1.27 4.83 19.67
C VAL A 44 -2.49 4.03 19.23
N VAL A 45 -2.46 2.74 19.47
CA VAL A 45 -3.58 1.82 19.18
C VAL A 45 -3.83 1.02 20.46
N ASP A 46 -5.08 1.03 20.93
CA ASP A 46 -5.48 0.33 22.17
C ASP A 46 -4.61 0.69 23.39
N GLY A 47 -4.22 1.96 23.49
CA GLY A 47 -3.37 2.47 24.57
C GLY A 47 -1.88 2.14 24.42
N GLN A 48 -1.47 1.41 23.40
CA GLN A 48 -0.06 1.08 23.14
C GLN A 48 0.53 1.98 22.06
N ALA A 49 1.58 2.69 22.39
CA ALA A 49 2.34 3.50 21.46
C ALA A 49 3.34 2.64 20.68
N SER A 50 3.40 2.86 19.38
CA SER A 50 4.32 2.20 18.46
C SER A 50 4.89 3.24 17.49
N LEU A 51 6.11 3.03 17.04
CA LEU A 51 6.72 3.85 16.00
C LEU A 51 6.73 3.05 14.69
N LEU A 52 6.19 3.66 13.64
CA LEU A 52 6.06 3.04 12.32
C LEU A 52 6.86 3.83 11.29
N PHE A 53 7.57 3.12 10.43
CA PHE A 53 8.29 3.69 9.30
C PHE A 53 7.86 3.05 7.99
N GLY A 54 7.40 3.83 7.04
CA GLY A 54 6.88 3.41 5.74
C GLY A 54 6.01 4.50 5.11
N PRO A 55 5.05 4.16 4.23
CA PRO A 55 4.75 2.81 3.75
C PRO A 55 5.73 2.31 2.70
N TYR A 56 5.94 1.01 2.69
CA TYR A 56 6.52 0.29 1.56
C TYR A 56 5.39 -0.35 0.77
N ALA A 57 5.46 -0.33 -0.54
CA ALA A 57 4.48 -1.00 -1.36
C ALA A 57 4.68 -2.51 -1.27
N GLY A 58 3.60 -3.23 -1.00
CA GLY A 58 3.53 -4.67 -1.03
C GLY A 58 2.43 -5.14 -1.99
N TRP A 59 2.48 -6.41 -2.35
CA TRP A 59 1.47 -7.03 -3.17
C TRP A 59 1.14 -8.44 -2.65
N THR A 60 -0.12 -8.78 -2.70
CA THR A 60 -0.63 -10.12 -2.39
C THR A 60 -1.90 -10.35 -3.19
N PRO A 61 -2.21 -11.58 -3.63
CA PRO A 61 -3.46 -11.84 -4.35
C PRO A 61 -4.72 -11.77 -3.48
N LYS A 62 -4.57 -11.60 -2.18
CA LYS A 62 -5.70 -11.40 -1.26
C LYS A 62 -6.31 -10.01 -1.47
N PHE A 63 -7.63 -9.89 -1.38
CA PHE A 63 -8.33 -8.62 -1.46
C PHE A 63 -8.45 -7.92 -0.10
N LEU A 64 -8.47 -8.70 0.97
CA LEU A 64 -8.50 -8.23 2.36
C LEU A 64 -7.35 -8.84 3.15
N LYS A 65 -6.96 -8.22 4.24
CA LYS A 65 -5.88 -8.70 5.12
C LYS A 65 -6.10 -10.14 5.57
N ASN A 66 -7.35 -10.49 5.88
CA ASN A 66 -7.77 -11.85 6.27
C ASN A 66 -8.49 -12.59 5.14
N GLY A 67 -8.34 -12.14 3.89
CA GLY A 67 -8.94 -12.77 2.72
C GLY A 67 -8.19 -14.01 2.24
N SER A 68 -8.70 -14.59 1.16
CA SER A 68 -8.16 -15.79 0.53
C SER A 68 -7.03 -15.47 -0.44
N TRP A 69 -6.04 -16.35 -0.53
CA TRP A 69 -5.01 -16.29 -1.59
C TRP A 69 -5.58 -16.46 -3.00
N PHE A 70 -6.82 -16.93 -3.12
CA PHE A 70 -7.52 -17.10 -4.39
C PHE A 70 -8.40 -15.92 -4.78
N ASP A 71 -8.52 -14.86 -3.97
CA ASP A 71 -9.43 -13.73 -4.21
C ASP A 71 -9.21 -13.09 -5.59
N LEU A 72 -7.96 -12.80 -5.95
CA LEU A 72 -7.62 -12.23 -7.25
C LEU A 72 -8.02 -13.17 -8.38
N PHE A 73 -7.64 -14.43 -8.30
CA PHE A 73 -7.90 -15.44 -9.35
C PHE A 73 -9.41 -15.68 -9.51
N ALA A 74 -10.13 -15.78 -8.40
CA ALA A 74 -11.57 -15.92 -8.39
C ALA A 74 -12.31 -14.70 -8.95
N SER A 75 -11.68 -13.53 -8.97
CA SER A 75 -12.25 -12.30 -9.54
C SER A 75 -12.08 -12.19 -11.07
N ILE A 76 -11.22 -13.01 -11.67
CA ILE A 76 -10.98 -12.97 -13.11
C ILE A 76 -12.17 -13.57 -13.86
N ARG A 77 -12.69 -12.83 -14.83
CA ARG A 77 -13.79 -13.23 -15.72
C ARG A 77 -13.46 -12.82 -17.14
N TRP A 78 -14.03 -13.47 -18.14
CA TRP A 78 -13.80 -13.13 -19.53
C TRP A 78 -14.07 -11.65 -19.86
N HIS A 79 -15.09 -11.06 -19.25
CA HIS A 79 -15.46 -9.66 -19.48
C HIS A 79 -14.47 -8.64 -18.87
N ASN A 80 -13.68 -9.03 -17.86
CA ASN A 80 -12.76 -8.12 -17.18
C ASN A 80 -11.27 -8.40 -17.49
N LEU A 81 -10.94 -9.56 -18.03
CA LEU A 81 -9.56 -9.98 -18.30
C LEU A 81 -8.82 -8.99 -19.21
N GLY A 82 -9.45 -8.57 -20.31
CA GLY A 82 -8.86 -7.59 -21.23
C GLY A 82 -8.58 -6.24 -20.55
N THR A 83 -9.48 -5.79 -19.67
CA THR A 83 -9.28 -4.56 -18.89
C THR A 83 -8.13 -4.72 -17.89
N MET A 84 -8.00 -5.86 -17.24
CA MET A 84 -6.92 -6.14 -16.29
C MET A 84 -5.55 -6.16 -16.98
N ILE A 85 -5.44 -6.87 -18.10
CA ILE A 85 -4.20 -6.90 -18.92
C ILE A 85 -3.87 -5.50 -19.43
N GLY A 86 -4.84 -4.79 -20.03
CA GLY A 86 -4.63 -3.46 -20.56
C GLY A 86 -4.23 -2.44 -19.49
N ALA A 87 -4.78 -2.53 -18.28
CA ALA A 87 -4.39 -1.68 -17.16
C ALA A 87 -2.93 -1.94 -16.73
N GLY A 88 -2.52 -3.21 -16.68
CA GLY A 88 -1.14 -3.59 -16.36
C GLY A 88 -0.14 -3.09 -17.41
N LEU A 89 -0.43 -3.31 -18.69
CA LEU A 89 0.44 -2.89 -19.79
C LEU A 89 0.60 -1.37 -19.89
N LYS A 90 -0.43 -0.60 -19.53
CA LYS A 90 -0.37 0.86 -19.53
C LYS A 90 0.37 1.46 -18.32
N ASN A 91 0.54 0.70 -17.27
CA ASN A 91 1.17 1.16 -16.03
C ASN A 91 2.41 0.32 -15.73
N LEU A 92 3.24 0.02 -16.73
CA LEU A 92 4.46 -0.78 -16.57
C LEU A 92 5.41 -0.18 -15.54
N ASP A 93 5.49 1.15 -15.46
CA ASP A 93 6.30 1.84 -14.45
C ASP A 93 5.84 1.51 -13.03
N LEU A 94 4.52 1.49 -12.81
CA LEU A 94 3.93 1.08 -11.53
C LEU A 94 4.19 -0.40 -11.26
N VAL A 95 4.03 -1.26 -12.26
CA VAL A 95 4.30 -2.71 -12.13
C VAL A 95 5.78 -2.92 -11.77
N TRP A 96 6.69 -2.25 -12.46
CA TRP A 96 8.13 -2.33 -12.18
C TRP A 96 8.46 -1.83 -10.78
N TYR A 97 7.89 -0.69 -10.38
CA TYR A 97 8.02 -0.16 -9.03
C TYR A 97 7.58 -1.19 -7.98
N LEU A 98 6.41 -1.81 -8.15
CA LEU A 98 5.92 -2.83 -7.23
C LEU A 98 6.84 -4.06 -7.17
N VAL A 99 7.35 -4.51 -8.32
CA VAL A 99 8.32 -5.62 -8.37
C VAL A 99 9.59 -5.27 -7.61
N THR A 100 10.14 -4.07 -7.80
CA THR A 100 11.35 -3.62 -7.08
C THR A 100 11.14 -3.50 -5.57
N GLU A 101 9.94 -3.05 -5.15
CA GLU A 101 9.58 -2.98 -3.73
C GLU A 101 9.39 -4.36 -3.10
N LEU A 102 8.78 -5.31 -3.83
CA LEU A 102 8.64 -6.70 -3.37
C LEU A 102 9.97 -7.41 -3.22
N LEU A 103 10.94 -7.10 -4.10
CA LEU A 103 12.29 -7.64 -4.05
C LEU A 103 13.20 -6.89 -3.07
N ALA A 104 12.72 -5.79 -2.48
CA ALA A 104 13.51 -4.99 -1.55
C ALA A 104 13.83 -5.80 -0.29
N THR A 105 15.12 -5.92 -0.01
CA THR A 105 15.59 -6.64 1.17
C THR A 105 15.27 -5.87 2.45
N ARG A 106 15.16 -6.61 3.56
CA ARG A 106 15.02 -6.01 4.90
C ARG A 106 16.14 -4.99 5.19
N LYS A 107 17.35 -5.27 4.73
CA LYS A 107 18.51 -4.38 4.86
C LYS A 107 18.28 -3.04 4.17
N LYS A 108 17.83 -3.05 2.91
CA LYS A 108 17.53 -1.82 2.15
C LYS A 108 16.46 -0.96 2.83
N ARG A 109 15.41 -1.59 3.36
CA ARG A 109 14.36 -0.89 4.11
C ARG A 109 14.89 -0.28 5.40
N HIS A 110 15.78 -0.97 6.08
CA HIS A 110 16.44 -0.48 7.30
C HIS A 110 17.39 0.69 7.01
N GLU A 111 18.15 0.64 5.93
CA GLU A 111 19.01 1.76 5.49
C GLU A 111 18.18 3.01 5.21
N ALA A 112 16.98 2.87 4.62
CA ALA A 112 16.06 3.99 4.44
C ALA A 112 15.53 4.52 5.79
N LEU A 113 15.24 3.66 6.77
CA LEU A 113 14.87 4.07 8.12
C LEU A 113 15.99 4.85 8.81
N GLN A 114 17.25 4.46 8.62
CA GLN A 114 18.39 5.15 9.24
C GLN A 114 18.59 6.59 8.75
N GLN A 115 17.99 6.96 7.61
CA GLN A 115 17.96 8.37 7.19
C GLN A 115 17.08 9.24 8.10
N PHE A 116 16.08 8.65 8.76
CA PHE A 116 15.15 9.31 9.68
C PHE A 116 15.55 9.08 11.15
N ALA A 117 16.07 7.91 11.44
CA ALA A 117 16.49 7.48 12.75
C ALA A 117 17.90 6.86 12.68
N PRO A 118 18.98 7.66 12.67
CA PRO A 118 20.34 7.18 12.40
C PRO A 118 20.83 6.09 13.37
N LYS A 119 20.28 6.04 14.58
CA LYS A 119 20.61 5.05 15.60
C LYS A 119 19.70 3.83 15.60
N ALA A 120 18.82 3.67 14.62
CA ALA A 120 17.95 2.51 14.51
C ALA A 120 18.77 1.25 14.29
N GLU A 121 18.52 0.21 15.11
CA GLU A 121 19.11 -1.11 14.97
C GLU A 121 18.08 -2.10 14.43
N MET A 122 18.47 -2.95 13.50
CA MET A 122 17.56 -3.88 12.81
C MET A 122 16.85 -4.87 13.75
N LYS A 123 17.44 -5.17 14.89
CA LYS A 123 16.87 -6.08 15.91
C LYS A 123 15.61 -5.54 16.56
N ASP A 124 15.46 -4.19 16.64
CA ASP A 124 14.34 -3.52 17.31
C ASP A 124 13.15 -3.29 16.38
N TRP A 125 13.30 -3.57 15.09
CA TRP A 125 12.29 -3.30 14.07
C TRP A 125 11.86 -4.57 13.36
N TYR A 126 10.56 -4.71 13.15
CA TYR A 126 9.98 -5.82 12.40
C TYR A 126 8.98 -5.32 11.35
N LEU A 127 8.83 -6.10 10.28
CA LEU A 127 7.94 -5.75 9.18
C LEU A 127 6.51 -6.18 9.51
N ILE A 128 5.56 -5.27 9.27
CA ILE A 128 4.12 -5.54 9.38
C ILE A 128 3.40 -5.16 8.09
N THR A 129 2.35 -5.89 7.76
CA THR A 129 1.36 -5.47 6.77
C THR A 129 0.32 -4.61 7.49
N ALA A 130 0.31 -3.31 7.20
CA ALA A 130 -0.56 -2.36 7.87
C ALA A 130 -1.94 -2.30 7.24
N GLY A 131 -2.02 -2.16 5.93
CA GLY A 131 -3.27 -2.07 5.20
C GLY A 131 -3.23 -2.84 3.89
N GLN A 132 -4.41 -3.22 3.42
CA GLN A 132 -4.61 -3.87 2.14
C GLN A 132 -5.89 -3.34 1.50
N ARG A 133 -5.81 -3.02 0.23
CA ARG A 133 -6.94 -2.53 -0.55
C ARG A 133 -6.91 -3.06 -1.96
N VAL A 134 -8.07 -3.06 -2.60
CA VAL A 134 -8.21 -3.42 -4.01
C VAL A 134 -8.32 -2.16 -4.84
N GLN A 135 -7.35 -1.92 -5.70
CA GLN A 135 -7.37 -0.82 -6.64
C GLN A 135 -8.31 -1.15 -7.81
N ILE A 136 -9.20 -0.23 -8.13
CA ILE A 136 -10.19 -0.44 -9.18
C ILE A 136 -9.52 -0.36 -10.54
N MET A 137 -9.81 -1.34 -11.39
CA MET A 137 -9.48 -1.30 -12.81
C MET A 137 -10.77 -1.21 -13.61
N LYS A 138 -10.92 -0.19 -14.43
CA LYS A 138 -12.10 0.03 -15.27
C LYS A 138 -11.74 0.53 -16.66
N LYS A 139 -12.71 0.57 -17.55
CA LYS A 139 -12.58 1.27 -18.83
C LYS A 139 -12.83 2.76 -18.60
N GLY A 140 -11.90 3.59 -19.07
CA GLY A 140 -12.07 5.04 -19.08
C GLY A 140 -13.06 5.50 -20.15
N PRO A 141 -13.34 6.82 -20.23
CA PRO A 141 -14.24 7.38 -21.24
C PRO A 141 -13.81 7.10 -22.68
N ASP A 142 -12.51 6.94 -22.91
CA ASP A 142 -11.90 6.57 -24.20
C ASP A 142 -11.95 5.06 -24.51
N GLY A 143 -12.65 4.27 -23.69
CA GLY A 143 -12.73 2.81 -23.77
C GLY A 143 -11.48 2.07 -23.38
N LYS A 144 -10.41 2.77 -23.02
CA LYS A 144 -9.13 2.17 -22.62
C LYS A 144 -9.12 1.80 -21.14
N ALA A 145 -8.35 0.78 -20.82
CA ALA A 145 -8.19 0.34 -19.42
C ALA A 145 -7.43 1.39 -18.60
N VAL A 146 -7.94 1.71 -17.41
CA VAL A 146 -7.32 2.62 -16.45
C VAL A 146 -7.35 2.03 -15.04
N ILE A 147 -6.36 2.39 -14.22
CA ILE A 147 -6.36 2.17 -12.78
C ILE A 147 -6.92 3.43 -12.15
N GLN A 148 -7.99 3.28 -11.36
CA GLN A 148 -8.60 4.39 -10.64
C GLN A 148 -7.82 4.61 -9.34
N PHE A 149 -7.19 5.77 -9.22
CA PHE A 149 -6.55 6.19 -7.97
C PHE A 149 -7.55 6.97 -7.11
N GLY A 150 -7.63 6.61 -5.84
CA GLY A 150 -8.56 7.20 -4.89
C GLY A 150 -9.87 6.42 -4.75
N THR A 151 -10.74 6.96 -3.91
CA THR A 151 -12.04 6.36 -3.59
C THR A 151 -13.05 6.63 -4.68
N GLU A 152 -13.82 5.62 -5.06
CA GLU A 152 -14.96 5.73 -5.98
C GLU A 152 -16.25 5.35 -5.25
N VAL A 153 -17.28 6.15 -5.43
CA VAL A 153 -18.62 5.86 -4.93
C VAL A 153 -19.42 5.22 -6.06
N VAL A 154 -19.93 4.04 -5.84
CA VAL A 154 -20.80 3.33 -6.78
C VAL A 154 -22.19 3.20 -6.16
N SER A 155 -23.19 3.70 -6.86
CA SER A 155 -24.60 3.60 -6.44
C SER A 155 -25.31 2.54 -7.28
N GLY A 156 -26.16 1.77 -6.63
CA GLY A 156 -27.05 0.78 -7.24
C GLY A 156 -28.48 0.90 -6.70
N ALA A 157 -29.39 0.07 -7.22
CA ALA A 157 -30.77 -0.02 -6.77
C ALA A 157 -31.45 1.37 -6.62
N ASP A 158 -31.44 2.16 -7.70
CA ASP A 158 -32.04 3.51 -7.75
C ASP A 158 -31.52 4.48 -6.70
N GLY A 159 -30.26 4.31 -6.31
CA GLY A 159 -29.60 5.18 -5.33
C GLY A 159 -29.83 4.78 -3.86
N THR A 160 -30.55 3.70 -3.62
CA THR A 160 -30.81 3.21 -2.25
C THR A 160 -29.61 2.50 -1.61
N ILE A 161 -28.66 2.04 -2.44
CA ILE A 161 -27.42 1.39 -2.00
C ILE A 161 -26.24 2.15 -2.59
N ALA A 162 -25.27 2.50 -1.76
CA ALA A 162 -24.00 3.07 -2.21
C ALA A 162 -22.84 2.29 -1.59
N GLY A 163 -21.82 2.02 -2.40
CA GLY A 163 -20.58 1.37 -2.01
C GLY A 163 -19.37 2.28 -2.23
N LEU A 164 -18.47 2.31 -1.27
CA LEU A 164 -17.17 2.96 -1.40
C LEU A 164 -16.14 1.91 -1.85
N LEU A 165 -15.48 2.17 -2.98
CA LEU A 165 -14.48 1.29 -3.56
C LEU A 165 -13.10 1.95 -3.57
N GLY A 166 -12.04 1.20 -3.30
CA GLY A 166 -10.66 1.68 -3.32
C GLY A 166 -10.29 2.62 -2.16
N ALA A 167 -11.05 2.57 -1.08
CA ALA A 167 -10.80 3.36 0.13
C ALA A 167 -9.63 2.83 0.95
#